data_0990ccf45ad0cba82b94cb1ed65d1acb
#
_entry.id   0990ccf45ad0cba82b94cb1ed65d1acb
#
_cell.length_a   1.000
_cell.length_b   1.000
_cell.length_c   1.000
_cell.angle_alpha   90.00
_cell.angle_beta   90.00
_cell.angle_gamma   90.00
#
_symmetry.space_group_name_H-M   'P 1'
#
loop_
_entity.id
_entity.type
_entity.pdbx_description
1 polymer ?
#
loop_
_entity_poly.entity_id
_entity_poly.type
_entity_poly.pdbx_seq_one_letter_code
_entity_poly.pdbx_strand_id
1 'polypeptide(L)'
;MIIPLNIVTTYPVRWTKYKVFRDFVQNFYDSVGYGNWKERFCFEYSNGLLRMWVEDVCFSYEWLLHIGASTKTANSHDNAGYFGEGFKIASLCAVRDYGWQIEMSSGGWELSVTCIEQEIDKSTVQMLAYDVKEREEQKRSCLEITFLGQDDYQIFRDVLSAFYYPENPMIGEKIWEGREGAVYTRSGACYGAGLPYTGDYGRKGAVFCAYQLLGSNPFNLVVCLHHYEKEDRERNSLYSFEVVKVFRDLAYYVDAYGAMRMLEKMRRYWNSNPRKLIDIDSWSPVIDHLISKVSQSQDMTACFREKYPDLLPQASLYSIRDRNRRGQAKAWLSIQSREYLLVKGQFQKLGYKTLEEVCEECGGFVRNDRAEPSEDKGFEILENITRELYSGFFACNQE
;
A
#
# COMPACT_ATOMS: atom_id res chain seq x y z
N MET A 1 -28.63 26.61 -17.90
CA MET A 1 -29.15 27.08 -16.57
C MET A 1 -27.98 27.13 -15.60
N ILE A 2 -27.74 28.32 -15.00
CA ILE A 2 -26.61 28.47 -14.05
C ILE A 2 -27.10 28.12 -12.64
N ILE A 3 -26.39 27.20 -11.98
CA ILE A 3 -26.72 26.71 -10.65
C ILE A 3 -25.52 26.97 -9.71
N PRO A 4 -25.63 27.87 -8.72
CA PRO A 4 -24.62 28.12 -7.71
C PRO A 4 -24.42 26.89 -6.81
N LEU A 5 -23.16 26.55 -6.45
CA LEU A 5 -22.83 25.39 -5.60
C LEU A 5 -22.65 25.76 -4.13
N ASN A 6 -22.86 27.04 -3.76
CA ASN A 6 -22.61 27.56 -2.40
C ASN A 6 -21.17 27.31 -1.89
N ILE A 7 -20.20 27.24 -2.80
CA ILE A 7 -18.77 27.15 -2.51
C ILE A 7 -18.09 28.39 -3.06
N VAL A 8 -17.56 29.21 -2.16
CA VAL A 8 -16.80 30.42 -2.56
C VAL A 8 -15.41 30.02 -3.06
N THR A 9 -14.90 30.77 -4.04
CA THR A 9 -13.55 30.48 -4.60
C THR A 9 -12.43 30.66 -3.58
N THR A 10 -12.65 31.41 -2.51
CA THR A 10 -11.72 31.58 -1.39
C THR A 10 -11.73 30.42 -0.37
N TYR A 11 -12.56 29.39 -0.58
CA TYR A 11 -12.58 28.21 0.30
C TYR A 11 -11.17 27.61 0.43
N PRO A 12 -10.65 27.38 1.65
CA PRO A 12 -9.22 27.18 1.89
C PRO A 12 -8.66 25.82 1.45
N VAL A 13 -9.48 24.95 0.85
CA VAL A 13 -9.02 23.66 0.33
C VAL A 13 -8.10 23.86 -0.87
N ARG A 14 -6.98 23.16 -0.89
CA ARG A 14 -6.06 23.11 -2.02
C ARG A 14 -5.64 21.67 -2.28
N TRP A 15 -6.08 21.12 -3.39
CA TRP A 15 -5.66 19.80 -3.84
C TRP A 15 -4.57 19.90 -4.89
N THR A 16 -3.63 18.98 -4.82
CA THR A 16 -2.65 18.82 -5.90
C THR A 16 -3.32 18.30 -7.16
N LYS A 17 -2.71 18.52 -8.32
CA LYS A 17 -3.18 17.97 -9.60
C LYS A 17 -3.45 16.46 -9.53
N TYR A 18 -2.60 15.72 -8.82
CA TYR A 18 -2.79 14.29 -8.58
C TYR A 18 -4.11 14.01 -7.83
N LYS A 19 -4.40 14.73 -6.74
CA LYS A 19 -5.66 14.55 -5.99
C LYS A 19 -6.88 14.89 -6.85
N VAL A 20 -6.80 15.96 -7.65
CA VAL A 20 -7.88 16.35 -8.56
C VAL A 20 -8.17 15.25 -9.58
N PHE A 21 -7.15 14.76 -10.28
CA PHE A 21 -7.34 13.67 -11.23
C PHE A 21 -7.81 12.38 -10.54
N ARG A 22 -7.26 12.05 -9.36
CA ARG A 22 -7.66 10.86 -8.60
C ARG A 22 -9.17 10.88 -8.31
N ASP A 23 -9.70 12.02 -7.92
CA ASP A 23 -11.12 12.14 -7.59
C ASP A 23 -12.01 12.05 -8.82
N PHE A 24 -11.62 12.69 -9.92
CA PHE A 24 -12.33 12.55 -11.19
C PHE A 24 -12.34 11.10 -11.68
N VAL A 25 -11.19 10.44 -11.71
CA VAL A 25 -11.05 9.04 -12.12
C VAL A 25 -11.83 8.11 -11.21
N GLN A 26 -11.84 8.37 -9.89
CA GLN A 26 -12.57 7.59 -8.90
C GLN A 26 -14.07 7.49 -9.21
N ASN A 27 -14.69 8.57 -9.68
CA ASN A 27 -16.12 8.55 -10.01
C ASN A 27 -16.42 7.58 -11.16
N PHE A 28 -15.56 7.52 -12.18
CA PHE A 28 -15.67 6.53 -13.26
C PHE A 28 -15.36 5.12 -12.77
N TYR A 29 -14.31 4.97 -11.96
CA TYR A 29 -13.93 3.68 -11.41
C TYR A 29 -15.08 3.05 -10.60
N ASP A 30 -15.69 3.82 -9.72
CA ASP A 30 -16.82 3.37 -8.90
C ASP A 30 -18.07 3.05 -9.73
N SER A 31 -18.23 3.69 -10.89
CA SER A 31 -19.39 3.46 -11.76
C SER A 31 -19.33 2.13 -12.52
N VAL A 32 -18.13 1.59 -12.78
CA VAL A 32 -17.93 0.34 -13.53
C VAL A 32 -17.41 -0.80 -12.66
N GLY A 33 -16.80 -0.48 -11.52
CA GLY A 33 -16.18 -1.45 -10.61
C GLY A 33 -14.85 -2.00 -11.12
N TYR A 34 -14.05 -2.55 -10.20
CA TYR A 34 -12.67 -2.96 -10.47
C TYR A 34 -12.54 -4.04 -11.54
N GLY A 35 -13.49 -4.99 -11.60
CA GLY A 35 -13.47 -6.08 -12.56
C GLY A 35 -13.74 -5.66 -14.02
N ASN A 36 -14.41 -4.53 -14.23
CA ASN A 36 -14.75 -4.01 -15.56
C ASN A 36 -13.93 -2.79 -15.97
N TRP A 37 -13.09 -2.30 -15.06
CA TRP A 37 -12.36 -1.04 -15.25
C TRP A 37 -11.60 -0.98 -16.56
N LYS A 38 -10.79 -1.99 -16.83
CA LYS A 38 -9.91 -2.02 -18.01
C LYS A 38 -10.67 -2.01 -19.34
N GLU A 39 -11.83 -2.67 -19.38
CA GLU A 39 -12.61 -2.82 -20.60
C GLU A 39 -13.52 -1.62 -20.87
N ARG A 40 -14.05 -1.01 -19.79
CA ARG A 40 -15.12 -0.01 -19.92
C ARG A 40 -14.65 1.43 -19.77
N PHE A 41 -13.54 1.68 -19.09
CA PHE A 41 -12.99 3.03 -18.97
C PHE A 41 -12.12 3.36 -20.17
N CYS A 42 -12.46 4.41 -20.85
CA CYS A 42 -11.74 4.92 -22.01
C CYS A 42 -11.25 6.35 -21.76
N PHE A 43 -10.15 6.71 -22.39
CA PHE A 43 -9.64 8.07 -22.39
C PHE A 43 -8.83 8.37 -23.64
N GLU A 44 -8.78 9.65 -24.01
CA GLU A 44 -7.90 10.19 -25.05
C GLU A 44 -7.29 11.52 -24.60
N TYR A 45 -6.09 11.82 -25.08
CA TYR A 45 -5.44 13.10 -24.85
C TYR A 45 -4.86 13.64 -26.14
N SER A 46 -5.25 14.86 -26.50
CA SER A 46 -4.71 15.55 -27.66
C SER A 46 -4.80 17.08 -27.47
N ASN A 47 -3.76 17.80 -27.88
CA ASN A 47 -3.74 19.26 -27.92
C ASN A 47 -4.18 19.95 -26.60
N GLY A 48 -3.83 19.38 -25.44
CA GLY A 48 -4.19 19.94 -24.14
C GLY A 48 -5.62 19.62 -23.70
N LEU A 49 -6.36 18.81 -24.43
CA LEU A 49 -7.65 18.26 -24.08
C LEU A 49 -7.51 16.81 -23.63
N LEU A 50 -7.91 16.50 -22.40
CA LEU A 50 -8.12 15.16 -21.89
C LEU A 50 -9.62 14.88 -21.86
N ARG A 51 -10.02 13.83 -22.56
CA ARG A 51 -11.39 13.29 -22.50
C ARG A 51 -11.34 11.90 -21.87
N MET A 52 -12.21 11.65 -20.88
CA MET A 52 -12.37 10.35 -20.26
C MET A 52 -13.85 9.97 -20.18
N TRP A 53 -14.19 8.71 -20.44
CA TRP A 53 -15.60 8.29 -20.48
C TRP A 53 -15.79 6.81 -20.17
N VAL A 54 -17.03 6.49 -19.85
CA VAL A 54 -17.57 5.12 -19.73
C VAL A 54 -18.86 5.01 -20.52
N GLU A 55 -19.04 3.90 -21.23
CA GLU A 55 -20.24 3.57 -21.99
C GLU A 55 -21.27 2.91 -21.10
N ASP A 56 -22.56 3.05 -21.48
CA ASP A 56 -23.71 2.44 -20.80
C ASP A 56 -23.83 2.77 -19.31
N VAL A 57 -23.31 3.91 -18.88
CA VAL A 57 -23.44 4.44 -17.52
C VAL A 57 -23.90 5.88 -17.63
N CYS A 58 -25.08 6.16 -17.09
CA CYS A 58 -25.64 7.52 -17.02
C CYS A 58 -26.14 7.81 -15.61
N PHE A 59 -26.08 9.09 -15.22
CA PHE A 59 -26.60 9.56 -13.95
C PHE A 59 -27.19 10.97 -14.09
N SER A 60 -27.98 11.41 -13.11
CA SER A 60 -28.52 12.79 -13.07
C SER A 60 -27.47 13.75 -12.52
N TYR A 61 -27.33 14.95 -13.14
CA TYR A 61 -26.45 16.01 -12.62
C TYR A 61 -26.84 16.46 -11.22
N GLU A 62 -28.06 16.24 -10.77
CA GLU A 62 -28.53 16.59 -9.44
C GLU A 62 -27.65 15.98 -8.33
N TRP A 63 -27.08 14.79 -8.56
CA TRP A 63 -26.11 14.19 -7.64
C TRP A 63 -24.83 15.01 -7.46
N LEU A 64 -24.50 15.86 -8.44
CA LEU A 64 -23.35 16.74 -8.37
C LEU A 64 -23.66 18.06 -7.62
N LEU A 65 -24.92 18.36 -7.31
CA LEU A 65 -25.33 19.61 -6.66
C LEU A 65 -25.17 19.58 -5.13
N HIS A 66 -25.33 18.41 -4.50
CA HIS A 66 -25.42 18.31 -3.05
C HIS A 66 -24.14 17.74 -2.43
N ILE A 67 -23.68 18.37 -1.34
CA ILE A 67 -22.59 17.82 -0.52
C ILE A 67 -23.16 16.63 0.27
N GLY A 68 -22.42 15.49 0.26
CA GLY A 68 -22.86 14.28 0.94
C GLY A 68 -23.86 13.44 0.15
N ALA A 69 -24.37 13.94 -0.99
CA ALA A 69 -25.19 13.13 -1.89
C ALA A 69 -24.30 12.13 -2.65
N SER A 70 -24.62 10.86 -2.52
CA SER A 70 -23.93 9.79 -3.24
C SER A 70 -24.95 8.77 -3.71
N THR A 71 -24.80 8.31 -4.94
CA THR A 71 -25.55 7.14 -5.45
C THR A 71 -25.13 5.84 -4.78
N LYS A 72 -24.03 5.90 -3.99
CA LYS A 72 -23.43 4.75 -3.33
C LYS A 72 -24.12 4.53 -2.00
N THR A 73 -24.79 3.41 -1.84
CA THR A 73 -25.39 3.03 -0.56
C THR A 73 -24.30 2.63 0.43
N ALA A 74 -24.52 2.92 1.73
CA ALA A 74 -23.59 2.60 2.81
C ALA A 74 -23.20 1.11 2.89
N ASN A 75 -23.90 0.24 2.18
CA ASN A 75 -23.69 -1.20 2.14
C ASN A 75 -22.95 -1.69 0.87
N SER A 76 -22.60 -0.81 -0.07
CA SER A 76 -21.83 -1.21 -1.25
C SER A 76 -20.34 -1.18 -0.91
N HIS A 77 -19.81 -2.33 -0.52
CA HIS A 77 -18.40 -2.49 -0.15
C HIS A 77 -17.41 -2.42 -1.33
N ASP A 78 -17.91 -2.22 -2.55
CA ASP A 78 -17.12 -2.29 -3.78
C ASP A 78 -16.73 -0.92 -4.36
N ASN A 79 -16.95 0.16 -3.62
CA ASN A 79 -16.69 1.53 -4.08
C ASN A 79 -15.44 2.12 -3.43
N ALA A 80 -14.61 2.78 -4.23
CA ALA A 80 -13.46 3.54 -3.77
C ALA A 80 -13.86 4.92 -3.18
N GLY A 81 -14.99 5.52 -3.60
CA GLY A 81 -15.50 6.81 -3.16
C GLY A 81 -16.67 6.74 -2.19
N TYR A 82 -16.75 7.67 -1.21
CA TYR A 82 -17.74 7.58 -0.13
C TYR A 82 -18.49 8.89 0.19
N PHE A 83 -17.85 10.05 0.07
CA PHE A 83 -18.35 11.29 0.71
C PHE A 83 -19.21 12.22 -0.14
N GLY A 84 -19.35 12.00 -1.45
CA GLY A 84 -20.19 12.80 -2.32
C GLY A 84 -19.79 14.29 -2.48
N GLU A 85 -18.53 14.63 -2.21
CA GLU A 85 -18.00 16.00 -2.29
C GLU A 85 -16.87 16.16 -3.29
N GLY A 86 -16.25 15.05 -3.65
CA GLY A 86 -14.99 15.03 -4.37
C GLY A 86 -15.03 15.81 -5.66
N PHE A 87 -16.04 15.59 -6.50
CA PHE A 87 -16.17 16.27 -7.78
C PHE A 87 -16.21 17.79 -7.64
N LYS A 88 -16.92 18.33 -6.62
CA LYS A 88 -17.01 19.79 -6.39
C LYS A 88 -15.68 20.39 -5.98
N ILE A 89 -14.99 19.74 -5.05
CA ILE A 89 -13.68 20.21 -4.56
C ILE A 89 -12.62 20.06 -5.64
N ALA A 90 -12.63 18.95 -6.39
CA ALA A 90 -11.76 18.75 -7.54
C ALA A 90 -11.98 19.82 -8.59
N SER A 91 -13.24 20.11 -8.93
CA SER A 91 -13.62 21.18 -9.89
C SER A 91 -13.20 22.57 -9.41
N LEU A 92 -13.40 22.88 -8.12
CA LEU A 92 -12.94 24.14 -7.54
C LEU A 92 -11.42 24.30 -7.70
N CYS A 93 -10.65 23.31 -7.30
CA CYS A 93 -9.18 23.36 -7.38
C CYS A 93 -8.71 23.39 -8.84
N ALA A 94 -9.34 22.63 -9.74
CA ALA A 94 -9.03 22.58 -11.16
C ALA A 94 -9.18 23.96 -11.82
N VAL A 95 -10.30 24.62 -11.59
CA VAL A 95 -10.60 25.94 -12.19
C VAL A 95 -9.79 27.06 -11.53
N ARG A 96 -9.80 27.12 -10.19
CA ARG A 96 -9.17 28.20 -9.42
C ARG A 96 -7.64 28.15 -9.42
N ASP A 97 -7.08 26.96 -9.14
CA ASP A 97 -5.64 26.82 -8.86
C ASP A 97 -4.84 26.48 -10.12
N TYR A 98 -5.48 25.83 -11.11
CA TYR A 98 -4.78 25.34 -12.32
C TYR A 98 -5.27 25.98 -13.62
N GLY A 99 -6.38 26.73 -13.57
CA GLY A 99 -6.94 27.38 -14.76
C GLY A 99 -7.50 26.40 -15.78
N TRP A 100 -7.84 25.18 -15.37
CA TRP A 100 -8.43 24.17 -16.24
C TRP A 100 -9.91 24.48 -16.47
N GLN A 101 -10.42 24.13 -17.65
CA GLN A 101 -11.86 24.11 -17.91
C GLN A 101 -12.37 22.68 -17.79
N ILE A 102 -13.53 22.53 -17.16
CA ILE A 102 -14.13 21.24 -16.86
C ILE A 102 -15.52 21.20 -17.49
N GLU A 103 -15.75 20.19 -18.31
CA GLU A 103 -17.06 19.89 -18.89
C GLU A 103 -17.41 18.44 -18.57
N MET A 104 -18.63 18.20 -18.10
CA MET A 104 -19.15 16.88 -17.80
C MET A 104 -20.45 16.65 -18.52
N SER A 105 -20.65 15.48 -19.09
CA SER A 105 -21.90 15.10 -19.74
C SER A 105 -22.30 13.68 -19.36
N SER A 106 -23.63 13.43 -19.25
CA SER A 106 -24.18 12.11 -19.01
C SER A 106 -25.64 12.06 -19.47
N GLY A 107 -25.99 11.06 -20.25
CA GLY A 107 -27.35 10.96 -20.78
C GLY A 107 -27.76 12.17 -21.61
N GLY A 108 -28.84 12.83 -21.21
CA GLY A 108 -29.42 13.98 -21.91
C GLY A 108 -28.97 15.36 -21.39
N TRP A 109 -27.89 15.47 -20.61
CA TRP A 109 -27.40 16.71 -20.07
C TRP A 109 -25.88 16.89 -20.25
N GLU A 110 -25.46 18.15 -20.26
CA GLU A 110 -24.07 18.56 -20.14
C GLU A 110 -23.96 19.71 -19.16
N LEU A 111 -22.84 19.84 -18.46
CA LEU A 111 -22.51 20.96 -17.62
C LEU A 111 -21.09 21.46 -17.87
N SER A 112 -20.90 22.77 -17.74
CA SER A 112 -19.59 23.39 -17.66
C SER A 112 -19.40 23.97 -16.26
N VAL A 113 -18.20 23.77 -15.68
CA VAL A 113 -17.85 24.37 -14.39
C VAL A 113 -17.45 25.83 -14.62
N THR A 114 -18.07 26.75 -13.91
CA THR A 114 -17.82 28.19 -14.04
C THR A 114 -17.78 28.88 -12.68
N CYS A 115 -17.36 30.13 -12.66
CA CYS A 115 -17.43 31.01 -11.49
C CYS A 115 -18.40 32.14 -11.76
N ILE A 116 -19.25 32.47 -10.78
CA ILE A 116 -20.19 33.57 -10.82
C ILE A 116 -19.94 34.53 -9.66
N GLU A 117 -20.32 35.78 -9.83
CA GLU A 117 -20.35 36.77 -8.76
C GLU A 117 -21.71 36.75 -8.08
N GLN A 118 -21.70 36.74 -6.75
CA GLN A 118 -22.91 36.83 -5.94
C GLN A 118 -22.71 37.86 -4.83
N GLU A 119 -23.71 38.66 -4.58
CA GLU A 119 -23.73 39.62 -3.48
C GLU A 119 -24.20 38.91 -2.20
N ILE A 120 -23.40 38.97 -1.15
CA ILE A 120 -23.73 38.47 0.20
C ILE A 120 -23.45 39.61 1.18
N ASP A 121 -24.47 40.08 1.85
CA ASP A 121 -24.36 41.15 2.86
C ASP A 121 -23.51 42.35 2.36
N LYS A 122 -23.85 42.87 1.19
CA LYS A 122 -23.18 44.01 0.50
C LYS A 122 -21.73 43.74 0.08
N SER A 123 -21.29 42.50 0.13
CA SER A 123 -19.96 42.07 -0.33
C SER A 123 -20.11 41.17 -1.57
N THR A 124 -19.38 41.48 -2.64
CA THR A 124 -19.33 40.62 -3.82
C THR A 124 -18.35 39.46 -3.58
N VAL A 125 -18.83 38.24 -3.71
CA VAL A 125 -18.03 37.02 -3.61
C VAL A 125 -18.10 36.25 -4.92
N GLN A 126 -16.98 35.58 -5.29
CA GLN A 126 -16.99 34.64 -6.39
C GLN A 126 -17.33 33.24 -5.88
N MET A 127 -18.28 32.61 -6.55
CA MET A 127 -18.74 31.26 -6.24
C MET A 127 -18.57 30.30 -7.42
N LEU A 128 -18.31 29.05 -7.11
CA LEU A 128 -18.36 27.96 -8.08
C LEU A 128 -19.82 27.71 -8.49
N ALA A 129 -20.06 27.53 -9.77
CA ALA A 129 -21.37 27.26 -10.33
C ALA A 129 -21.27 26.26 -11.49
N TYR A 130 -22.36 25.60 -11.78
CA TYR A 130 -22.52 24.79 -13.00
C TYR A 130 -23.44 25.51 -13.98
N ASP A 131 -23.01 25.62 -15.24
CA ASP A 131 -23.88 25.96 -16.35
C ASP A 131 -24.38 24.67 -16.99
N VAL A 132 -25.61 24.28 -16.67
CA VAL A 132 -26.24 23.03 -17.12
C VAL A 132 -27.09 23.30 -18.35
N LYS A 133 -26.93 22.46 -19.38
CA LYS A 133 -27.67 22.48 -20.63
C LYS A 133 -28.25 21.12 -20.95
N GLU A 134 -29.39 21.08 -21.59
CA GLU A 134 -29.91 19.86 -22.20
C GLU A 134 -29.12 19.56 -23.48
N ARG A 135 -28.94 18.28 -23.75
CA ARG A 135 -28.32 17.78 -24.98
C ARG A 135 -29.06 16.57 -25.51
N GLU A 136 -28.71 16.16 -26.70
CA GLU A 136 -29.16 14.91 -27.26
C GLU A 136 -28.71 13.73 -26.39
N GLU A 137 -29.64 12.82 -26.10
CA GLU A 137 -29.39 11.70 -25.17
C GLU A 137 -28.31 10.76 -25.70
N GLN A 138 -27.33 10.49 -24.88
CA GLN A 138 -26.24 9.53 -25.13
C GLN A 138 -26.12 8.54 -23.98
N LYS A 139 -25.89 7.26 -24.29
CA LYS A 139 -25.71 6.23 -23.26
C LYS A 139 -24.28 6.18 -22.74
N ARG A 140 -23.74 7.32 -22.33
CA ARG A 140 -22.40 7.42 -21.75
C ARG A 140 -22.28 8.57 -20.76
N SER A 141 -21.30 8.48 -19.88
CA SER A 141 -20.80 9.58 -19.07
C SER A 141 -19.40 9.96 -19.54
N CYS A 142 -19.14 11.26 -19.73
CA CYS A 142 -17.90 11.79 -20.27
C CYS A 142 -17.47 13.03 -19.49
N LEU A 143 -16.20 13.11 -19.13
CA LEU A 143 -15.55 14.28 -18.54
C LEU A 143 -14.46 14.78 -19.48
N GLU A 144 -14.49 16.06 -19.79
CA GLU A 144 -13.50 16.75 -20.61
C GLU A 144 -12.77 17.81 -19.77
N ILE A 145 -11.45 17.84 -19.87
CA ILE A 145 -10.60 18.81 -19.18
C ILE A 145 -9.69 19.44 -20.22
N THR A 146 -9.75 20.77 -20.33
CA THR A 146 -8.93 21.53 -21.28
C THR A 146 -7.85 22.34 -20.57
N PHE A 147 -6.88 22.85 -21.37
CA PHE A 147 -5.70 23.58 -20.92
C PHE A 147 -4.71 22.75 -20.10
N LEU A 148 -4.63 21.45 -20.36
CA LEU A 148 -3.65 20.57 -19.76
C LEU A 148 -2.29 20.66 -20.47
N GLY A 149 -1.20 20.73 -19.67
CA GLY A 149 0.14 20.50 -20.16
C GLY A 149 0.49 19.01 -20.28
N GLN A 150 1.62 18.72 -20.92
CA GLN A 150 2.13 17.35 -21.02
C GLN A 150 2.42 16.73 -19.66
N ASP A 151 2.92 17.51 -18.70
CA ASP A 151 3.17 17.06 -17.32
C ASP A 151 1.86 16.71 -16.60
N ASP A 152 0.77 17.43 -16.88
CA ASP A 152 -0.55 17.14 -16.33
C ASP A 152 -1.07 15.79 -16.84
N TYR A 153 -0.87 15.52 -18.12
CA TYR A 153 -1.23 14.23 -18.71
C TYR A 153 -0.41 13.09 -18.10
N GLN A 154 0.86 13.30 -17.80
CA GLN A 154 1.66 12.27 -17.11
C GLN A 154 1.13 12.02 -15.70
N ILE A 155 0.77 13.06 -14.93
CA ILE A 155 0.14 12.91 -13.61
C ILE A 155 -1.17 12.12 -13.73
N PHE A 156 -2.00 12.41 -14.73
CA PHE A 156 -3.22 11.63 -14.98
C PHE A 156 -2.90 10.14 -15.23
N ARG A 157 -1.90 9.85 -16.05
CA ARG A 157 -1.46 8.46 -16.32
C ARG A 157 -1.01 7.74 -15.04
N ASP A 158 -0.30 8.44 -14.17
CA ASP A 158 0.14 7.90 -12.88
C ASP A 158 -1.06 7.62 -11.95
N VAL A 159 -2.09 8.47 -11.99
CA VAL A 159 -3.34 8.28 -11.24
C VAL A 159 -4.07 7.00 -11.64
N LEU A 160 -4.06 6.59 -12.91
CA LEU A 160 -4.71 5.34 -13.32
C LEU A 160 -4.14 4.12 -12.60
N SER A 161 -2.85 4.13 -12.27
CA SER A 161 -2.21 3.07 -11.49
C SER A 161 -2.56 3.11 -10.00
N ALA A 162 -3.20 4.18 -9.52
CA ALA A 162 -3.61 4.30 -8.13
C ALA A 162 -4.90 3.54 -7.78
N PHE A 163 -5.52 2.89 -8.73
CA PHE A 163 -6.71 2.07 -8.53
C PHE A 163 -6.38 0.59 -8.73
N TYR A 164 -6.96 -0.27 -7.88
CA TYR A 164 -6.79 -1.71 -8.01
C TYR A 164 -7.70 -2.25 -9.12
N TYR A 165 -7.11 -2.94 -10.06
CA TYR A 165 -7.80 -3.74 -11.08
C TYR A 165 -6.86 -4.86 -11.56
N PRO A 166 -7.37 -5.98 -12.10
CA PRO A 166 -6.56 -7.17 -12.40
C PRO A 166 -5.34 -6.91 -13.28
N GLU A 167 -5.46 -6.02 -14.28
CA GLU A 167 -4.40 -5.68 -15.23
C GLU A 167 -3.60 -4.43 -14.81
N ASN A 168 -3.70 -4.01 -13.56
CA ASN A 168 -2.90 -2.89 -13.07
C ASN A 168 -1.41 -3.21 -13.26
N PRO A 169 -0.64 -2.29 -13.87
CA PRO A 169 0.77 -2.55 -14.23
C PRO A 169 1.68 -2.85 -13.03
N MET A 170 1.27 -2.56 -11.81
CA MET A 170 2.00 -2.93 -10.60
C MET A 170 1.81 -4.40 -10.21
N ILE A 171 0.75 -5.05 -10.70
CA ILE A 171 0.38 -6.42 -10.33
C ILE A 171 1.23 -7.42 -11.15
N GLY A 172 1.85 -8.35 -10.46
CA GLY A 172 2.59 -9.46 -11.03
C GLY A 172 1.87 -10.80 -10.82
N GLU A 173 2.62 -11.83 -10.44
CA GLU A 173 2.08 -13.17 -10.17
C GLU A 173 1.11 -13.14 -8.99
N LYS A 174 -0.05 -13.78 -9.14
CA LYS A 174 -1.03 -13.96 -8.07
C LYS A 174 -0.49 -14.93 -7.02
N ILE A 175 -0.50 -14.47 -5.76
CA ILE A 175 -0.16 -15.28 -4.60
C ILE A 175 -1.43 -15.83 -3.96
N TRP A 176 -2.42 -14.97 -3.76
CA TRP A 176 -3.70 -15.30 -3.15
C TRP A 176 -4.76 -14.29 -3.56
N GLU A 177 -6.01 -14.74 -3.64
CA GLU A 177 -7.18 -13.91 -3.87
C GLU A 177 -8.38 -14.52 -3.18
N GLY A 178 -9.15 -13.71 -2.49
CA GLY A 178 -10.38 -14.10 -1.78
C GLY A 178 -11.34 -12.91 -1.70
N ARG A 179 -12.48 -13.13 -1.05
CA ARG A 179 -13.52 -12.12 -0.89
C ARG A 179 -13.01 -10.85 -0.20
N GLU A 180 -12.14 -10.99 0.78
CA GLU A 180 -11.68 -9.88 1.64
C GLU A 180 -10.47 -9.13 1.07
N GLY A 181 -9.80 -9.69 0.05
CA GLY A 181 -8.63 -9.06 -0.53
C GLY A 181 -7.83 -9.93 -1.47
N ALA A 182 -6.67 -9.43 -1.87
CA ALA A 182 -5.77 -10.12 -2.76
C ALA A 182 -4.30 -9.80 -2.46
N VAL A 183 -3.42 -10.74 -2.80
CA VAL A 183 -1.96 -10.61 -2.66
C VAL A 183 -1.28 -11.07 -3.93
N TYR A 184 -0.38 -10.25 -4.46
CA TYR A 184 0.40 -10.53 -5.66
C TYR A 184 1.87 -10.20 -5.42
N THR A 185 2.73 -10.70 -6.28
CA THR A 185 4.07 -10.14 -6.42
C THR A 185 3.97 -8.78 -7.13
N ARG A 186 4.93 -7.88 -6.90
CA ARG A 186 5.03 -6.67 -7.71
C ARG A 186 5.60 -7.02 -9.08
N SER A 187 4.98 -6.50 -10.15
CA SER A 187 5.52 -6.56 -11.51
C SER A 187 6.79 -5.72 -11.62
N GLY A 188 7.81 -6.25 -12.32
CA GLY A 188 9.03 -5.50 -12.66
C GLY A 188 8.83 -4.44 -13.75
N ALA A 189 7.68 -4.40 -14.41
CA ALA A 189 7.41 -3.50 -15.54
C ALA A 189 7.17 -2.04 -15.14
N CYS A 190 6.92 -1.78 -13.86
CA CYS A 190 6.66 -0.43 -13.34
C CYS A 190 7.91 0.23 -12.75
N TYR A 191 8.98 0.29 -13.52
CA TYR A 191 10.09 1.18 -13.21
C TYR A 191 9.75 2.58 -13.72
N GLY A 192 9.40 3.51 -12.82
CA GLY A 192 9.27 4.91 -13.16
C GLY A 192 7.91 5.58 -12.97
N ALA A 193 6.84 4.86 -12.62
CA ALA A 193 5.64 5.53 -12.12
C ALA A 193 5.94 6.04 -10.69
N GLY A 194 6.61 7.16 -10.60
CA GLY A 194 6.79 7.90 -9.38
C GLY A 194 5.45 8.42 -8.94
N LEU A 195 4.80 7.76 -7.99
CA LEU A 195 3.66 8.37 -7.32
C LEU A 195 4.19 9.61 -6.60
N PRO A 196 3.64 10.81 -6.84
CA PRO A 196 4.26 12.09 -6.46
C PRO A 196 4.42 12.33 -4.96
N TYR A 197 3.99 11.40 -4.11
CA TYR A 197 4.02 11.55 -2.66
C TYR A 197 4.96 10.59 -1.93
N THR A 198 5.73 9.77 -2.62
CA THR A 198 6.39 8.64 -1.97
C THR A 198 7.78 8.35 -2.48
N GLY A 199 8.54 9.32 -2.77
CA GLY A 199 10.01 9.43 -3.00
C GLY A 199 10.86 8.20 -3.39
N ASP A 200 10.36 6.96 -3.30
CA ASP A 200 11.16 5.76 -3.50
C ASP A 200 10.33 4.49 -3.83
N TYR A 201 9.23 4.64 -4.57
CA TYR A 201 8.35 3.50 -4.91
C TYR A 201 8.89 2.58 -6.02
N GLY A 202 9.94 2.94 -6.68
CA GLY A 202 10.50 2.13 -7.76
C GLY A 202 10.84 0.68 -7.37
N ARG A 203 11.00 0.41 -6.07
CA ARG A 203 11.40 -0.91 -5.54
C ARG A 203 10.53 -1.43 -4.40
N LYS A 204 9.50 -0.68 -3.97
CA LYS A 204 8.64 -1.08 -2.85
C LYS A 204 7.34 -1.70 -3.37
N GLY A 205 6.73 -2.56 -2.58
CA GLY A 205 5.40 -3.09 -2.86
C GLY A 205 4.32 -2.02 -2.69
N ALA A 206 3.10 -2.29 -3.16
CA ALA A 206 1.95 -1.42 -3.09
C ALA A 206 0.92 -1.93 -2.08
N VAL A 207 0.20 -1.00 -1.45
CA VAL A 207 -0.89 -1.31 -0.51
C VAL A 207 -2.14 -0.57 -0.98
N PHE A 208 -3.10 -1.34 -1.50
CA PHE A 208 -4.42 -0.87 -1.85
C PHE A 208 -5.40 -1.14 -0.69
N CYS A 209 -6.20 -0.15 -0.36
CA CYS A 209 -7.28 -0.27 0.62
C CYS A 209 -8.55 0.30 0.01
N ALA A 210 -9.66 -0.42 0.09
CA ALA A 210 -10.89 -0.08 -0.60
C ALA A 210 -10.60 0.33 -2.06
N TYR A 211 -9.83 -0.52 -2.76
CA TYR A 211 -9.42 -0.38 -4.17
C TYR A 211 -8.54 0.83 -4.51
N GLN A 212 -8.13 1.64 -3.56
CA GLN A 212 -7.22 2.78 -3.77
C GLN A 212 -5.82 2.51 -3.21
N LEU A 213 -4.80 2.95 -3.94
CA LEU A 213 -3.42 2.91 -3.48
C LEU A 213 -3.20 3.95 -2.38
N LEU A 214 -3.06 3.47 -1.15
CA LEU A 214 -2.88 4.32 0.03
C LEU A 214 -1.52 4.14 0.72
N GLY A 215 -0.72 3.17 0.31
CA GLY A 215 0.56 2.95 0.97
C GLY A 215 1.53 2.09 0.18
N SER A 216 2.69 1.86 0.78
CA SER A 216 3.71 0.95 0.27
C SER A 216 4.18 0.01 1.35
N ASN A 217 4.79 -1.10 0.92
CA ASN A 217 5.44 -2.04 1.81
C ASN A 217 6.84 -2.39 1.32
N PRO A 218 7.73 -2.83 2.22
CA PRO A 218 9.11 -3.13 1.85
C PRO A 218 9.29 -4.50 1.18
N PHE A 219 8.27 -5.34 1.15
CA PHE A 219 8.39 -6.77 0.81
C PHE A 219 8.23 -7.08 -0.68
N ASN A 220 8.08 -6.06 -1.51
CA ASN A 220 7.80 -6.22 -2.95
C ASN A 220 6.52 -7.03 -3.22
N LEU A 221 5.52 -6.82 -2.37
CA LEU A 221 4.18 -7.37 -2.50
C LEU A 221 3.20 -6.29 -2.96
N VAL A 222 2.25 -6.64 -3.79
CA VAL A 222 1.06 -5.83 -4.04
C VAL A 222 -0.07 -6.47 -3.26
N VAL A 223 -0.61 -5.74 -2.30
CA VAL A 223 -1.70 -6.19 -1.46
C VAL A 223 -2.92 -5.30 -1.63
N CYS A 224 -4.09 -5.89 -1.67
CA CYS A 224 -5.36 -5.18 -1.70
C CYS A 224 -6.25 -5.72 -0.57
N LEU A 225 -6.67 -4.85 0.35
CA LEU A 225 -7.73 -5.12 1.31
C LEU A 225 -9.00 -4.45 0.80
N HIS A 226 -10.01 -5.23 0.45
CA HIS A 226 -11.23 -4.74 -0.18
C HIS A 226 -12.06 -3.88 0.77
N HIS A 227 -12.18 -4.31 2.02
CA HIS A 227 -12.92 -3.60 3.05
C HIS A 227 -11.94 -2.93 4.02
N TYR A 228 -11.84 -1.62 3.91
CA TYR A 228 -10.98 -0.82 4.79
C TYR A 228 -11.65 0.50 5.10
N GLU A 229 -12.01 0.67 6.36
CA GLU A 229 -12.55 1.93 6.86
C GLU A 229 -11.38 2.82 7.28
N LYS A 230 -11.18 3.91 6.57
CA LYS A 230 -10.27 4.97 6.96
C LYS A 230 -11.08 6.18 7.41
N GLU A 231 -10.84 6.63 8.63
CA GLU A 231 -11.49 7.82 9.20
C GLU A 231 -11.07 9.11 8.48
N ASP A 232 -9.88 9.11 7.86
CA ASP A 232 -9.35 10.26 7.15
C ASP A 232 -10.10 10.51 5.83
N ARG A 233 -10.92 11.56 5.84
CA ARG A 233 -11.70 12.03 4.69
C ARG A 233 -10.85 12.34 3.46
N GLU A 234 -9.63 12.85 3.65
CA GLU A 234 -8.70 13.22 2.59
C GLU A 234 -8.00 12.00 1.97
N ARG A 235 -8.15 10.82 2.56
CA ARG A 235 -7.49 9.57 2.13
C ARG A 235 -6.01 9.77 1.86
N ASN A 236 -5.35 10.37 2.83
CA ASN A 236 -3.90 10.51 2.83
C ASN A 236 -3.23 9.14 2.91
N SER A 237 -1.94 9.10 2.60
CA SER A 237 -1.16 7.88 2.68
C SER A 237 -1.25 7.23 4.08
N LEU A 238 -1.24 5.90 4.11
CA LEU A 238 -1.21 5.13 5.35
C LEU A 238 0.10 5.40 6.11
N TYR A 239 0.00 5.54 7.42
CA TYR A 239 1.17 5.47 8.28
C TYR A 239 1.72 4.04 8.34
N SER A 240 2.97 3.88 8.74
CA SER A 240 3.62 2.57 8.81
C SER A 240 2.85 1.55 9.67
N PHE A 241 2.28 1.97 10.79
CA PHE A 241 1.49 1.09 11.65
C PHE A 241 0.15 0.68 11.01
N GLU A 242 -0.46 1.53 10.18
CA GLU A 242 -1.67 1.19 9.41
C GLU A 242 -1.35 0.16 8.33
N VAL A 243 -0.19 0.28 7.66
CA VAL A 243 0.29 -0.73 6.70
C VAL A 243 0.44 -2.09 7.39
N VAL A 244 1.02 -2.14 8.59
CA VAL A 244 1.12 -3.37 9.38
C VAL A 244 -0.26 -3.93 9.71
N LYS A 245 -1.23 -3.06 10.04
CA LYS A 245 -2.62 -3.48 10.30
C LYS A 245 -3.24 -4.13 9.06
N VAL A 246 -3.09 -3.53 7.87
CA VAL A 246 -3.58 -4.11 6.60
C VAL A 246 -2.99 -5.50 6.37
N PHE A 247 -1.69 -5.66 6.56
CA PHE A 247 -1.04 -6.96 6.42
C PHE A 247 -1.50 -7.98 7.46
N ARG A 248 -1.76 -7.56 8.70
CA ARG A 248 -2.30 -8.43 9.75
C ARG A 248 -3.71 -8.90 9.38
N ASP A 249 -4.57 -8.00 8.91
CA ASP A 249 -5.92 -8.33 8.53
C ASP A 249 -5.92 -9.29 7.33
N LEU A 250 -5.08 -9.06 6.30
CA LEU A 250 -4.89 -10.00 5.20
C LEU A 250 -4.32 -11.36 5.64
N ALA A 251 -3.35 -11.38 6.57
CA ALA A 251 -2.78 -12.61 7.11
C ALA A 251 -3.83 -13.49 7.79
N TYR A 252 -4.91 -12.89 8.28
CA TYR A 252 -6.03 -13.62 8.83
C TYR A 252 -6.84 -14.37 7.77
N TYR A 253 -6.97 -13.81 6.57
CA TYR A 253 -7.80 -14.36 5.50
C TYR A 253 -7.06 -15.28 4.53
N VAL A 254 -5.77 -15.07 4.31
CA VAL A 254 -4.99 -15.91 3.37
C VAL A 254 -5.01 -17.38 3.74
N ASP A 255 -4.92 -18.25 2.74
CA ASP A 255 -4.72 -19.68 2.95
C ASP A 255 -3.26 -20.02 3.30
N ALA A 256 -2.98 -21.30 3.56
CA ALA A 256 -1.65 -21.75 3.95
C ALA A 256 -0.60 -21.52 2.85
N TYR A 257 -0.97 -21.64 1.56
CA TYR A 257 -0.08 -21.36 0.45
C TYR A 257 0.25 -19.86 0.35
N GLY A 258 -0.76 -19.01 0.37
CA GLY A 258 -0.59 -17.54 0.38
C GLY A 258 0.26 -17.08 1.56
N ALA A 259 -0.01 -17.62 2.75
CA ALA A 259 0.78 -17.35 3.96
C ALA A 259 2.26 -17.74 3.79
N MET A 260 2.53 -18.92 3.24
CA MET A 260 3.88 -19.38 2.96
C MET A 260 4.61 -18.44 1.99
N ARG A 261 3.95 -18.06 0.89
CA ARG A 261 4.52 -17.14 -0.11
C ARG A 261 4.78 -15.74 0.45
N MET A 262 3.90 -15.22 1.30
CA MET A 262 4.12 -13.96 2.00
C MET A 262 5.32 -14.03 2.93
N LEU A 263 5.43 -15.07 3.76
CA LEU A 263 6.59 -15.30 4.64
C LEU A 263 7.90 -15.34 3.86
N GLU A 264 7.93 -15.99 2.70
CA GLU A 264 9.11 -16.05 1.83
C GLU A 264 9.55 -14.65 1.36
N LYS A 265 8.61 -13.79 0.99
CA LYS A 265 8.92 -12.43 0.56
C LYS A 265 9.42 -11.56 1.72
N MET A 266 8.77 -11.66 2.88
CA MET A 266 9.17 -10.94 4.09
C MET A 266 10.57 -11.38 4.55
N ARG A 267 10.85 -12.70 4.57
CA ARG A 267 12.17 -13.24 4.87
C ARG A 267 13.24 -12.69 3.93
N ARG A 268 13.00 -12.72 2.61
CA ARG A 268 13.96 -12.22 1.62
C ARG A 268 14.31 -10.77 1.86
N TYR A 269 13.32 -9.95 2.23
CA TYR A 269 13.55 -8.54 2.55
C TYR A 269 14.47 -8.36 3.77
N TRP A 270 14.18 -9.05 4.88
CA TRP A 270 15.00 -8.89 6.10
C TRP A 270 16.41 -9.45 5.93
N ASN A 271 16.57 -10.58 5.27
CA ASN A 271 17.90 -11.12 4.98
C ASN A 271 18.76 -10.17 4.12
N SER A 272 18.12 -9.45 3.19
CA SER A 272 18.82 -8.46 2.35
C SER A 272 19.03 -7.11 3.05
N ASN A 273 18.41 -6.88 4.21
CA ASN A 273 18.44 -5.60 4.91
C ASN A 273 18.65 -5.78 6.43
N PRO A 274 19.75 -6.36 6.89
CA PRO A 274 19.93 -6.71 8.30
C PRO A 274 19.91 -5.50 9.25
N ARG A 275 20.17 -4.28 8.77
CA ARG A 275 20.07 -3.05 9.57
C ARG A 275 18.63 -2.63 9.89
N LYS A 276 17.62 -3.15 9.16
CA LYS A 276 16.19 -2.86 9.37
C LYS A 276 15.49 -3.85 10.29
N LEU A 277 16.27 -4.62 11.05
CA LEU A 277 15.77 -5.60 12.03
C LEU A 277 14.99 -4.96 13.17
N ILE A 278 15.23 -3.69 13.44
CA ILE A 278 14.52 -2.93 14.49
C ILE A 278 13.01 -2.89 14.23
N ASP A 279 12.60 -2.95 12.95
CA ASP A 279 11.18 -2.89 12.57
C ASP A 279 10.45 -4.24 12.67
N ILE A 280 11.18 -5.34 12.90
CA ILE A 280 10.58 -6.69 12.88
C ILE A 280 9.55 -6.88 13.99
N ASP A 281 9.74 -6.22 15.14
CA ASP A 281 8.81 -6.35 16.26
C ASP A 281 7.42 -5.81 15.94
N SER A 282 7.33 -4.75 15.14
CA SER A 282 6.04 -4.23 14.67
C SER A 282 5.32 -5.20 13.72
N TRP A 283 6.06 -6.02 12.97
CA TRP A 283 5.53 -7.04 12.05
C TRP A 283 5.24 -8.38 12.71
N SER A 284 5.62 -8.55 13.98
CA SER A 284 5.44 -9.81 14.70
C SER A 284 4.01 -10.36 14.65
N PRO A 285 2.95 -9.55 14.85
CA PRO A 285 1.59 -10.08 14.77
C PRO A 285 1.21 -10.63 13.39
N VAL A 286 1.74 -10.01 12.32
CA VAL A 286 1.53 -10.50 10.94
C VAL A 286 2.20 -11.87 10.77
N ILE A 287 3.46 -11.95 11.15
CA ILE A 287 4.27 -13.17 11.03
C ILE A 287 3.64 -14.31 11.83
N ASP A 288 3.15 -14.00 13.03
CA ASP A 288 2.48 -14.95 13.91
C ASP A 288 1.25 -15.59 13.26
N HIS A 289 0.44 -14.79 12.58
CA HIS A 289 -0.73 -15.27 11.84
C HIS A 289 -0.33 -16.11 10.63
N LEU A 290 0.64 -15.64 9.84
CA LEU A 290 1.12 -16.36 8.66
C LEU A 290 1.70 -17.74 9.04
N ILE A 291 2.53 -17.80 10.09
CA ILE A 291 3.09 -19.07 10.60
C ILE A 291 1.98 -19.99 11.08
N SER A 292 1.00 -19.45 11.80
CA SER A 292 -0.15 -20.23 12.26
C SER A 292 -0.92 -20.84 11.10
N LYS A 293 -1.11 -20.09 10.00
CA LYS A 293 -1.76 -20.60 8.79
C LYS A 293 -0.93 -21.70 8.11
N VAL A 294 0.36 -21.51 7.95
CA VAL A 294 1.25 -22.52 7.36
C VAL A 294 1.27 -23.78 8.20
N SER A 295 1.38 -23.66 9.54
CA SER A 295 1.44 -24.81 10.46
C SER A 295 0.15 -25.66 10.52
N GLN A 296 -0.98 -25.11 10.05
CA GLN A 296 -2.24 -25.86 9.92
C GLN A 296 -2.23 -26.83 8.72
N SER A 297 -1.29 -26.66 7.77
CA SER A 297 -1.12 -27.53 6.61
C SER A 297 0.19 -28.31 6.70
N GLN A 298 0.12 -29.64 6.81
CA GLN A 298 1.29 -30.49 6.85
C GLN A 298 2.13 -30.37 5.57
N ASP A 299 1.45 -30.31 4.39
CA ASP A 299 2.13 -30.19 3.10
C ASP A 299 2.88 -28.86 2.97
N MET A 300 2.26 -27.74 3.39
CA MET A 300 2.91 -26.43 3.34
C MET A 300 4.05 -26.33 4.35
N THR A 301 3.89 -26.92 5.52
CA THR A 301 4.95 -27.02 6.53
C THR A 301 6.14 -27.83 6.00
N ALA A 302 5.89 -28.97 5.38
CA ALA A 302 6.93 -29.82 4.78
C ALA A 302 7.64 -29.09 3.64
N CYS A 303 6.88 -28.47 2.72
CA CYS A 303 7.41 -27.69 1.59
C CYS A 303 8.29 -26.53 2.08
N PHE A 304 7.85 -25.79 3.11
CA PHE A 304 8.63 -24.69 3.68
C PHE A 304 9.93 -25.18 4.30
N ARG A 305 9.91 -26.31 5.06
CA ARG A 305 11.10 -26.92 5.67
C ARG A 305 12.06 -27.47 4.64
N GLU A 306 11.57 -28.12 3.60
CA GLU A 306 12.39 -28.63 2.49
C GLU A 306 13.14 -27.49 1.79
N LYS A 307 12.45 -26.40 1.55
CA LYS A 307 13.02 -25.21 0.90
C LYS A 307 14.01 -24.44 1.78
N TYR A 308 13.82 -24.51 3.09
CA TYR A 308 14.60 -23.75 4.08
C TYR A 308 15.03 -24.66 5.25
N PRO A 309 15.86 -25.68 5.03
CA PRO A 309 16.19 -26.66 6.05
C PRO A 309 17.02 -26.08 7.20
N ASP A 310 17.84 -25.07 6.94
CA ASP A 310 18.84 -24.55 7.87
C ASP A 310 18.40 -23.28 8.61
N LEU A 311 17.10 -23.00 8.63
CA LEU A 311 16.60 -21.82 9.32
C LEU A 311 16.69 -21.97 10.83
N LEU A 312 17.28 -20.95 11.46
CA LEU A 312 17.34 -20.80 12.90
C LEU A 312 16.54 -19.56 13.34
N PRO A 313 15.50 -19.73 14.16
CA PRO A 313 14.73 -18.61 14.68
C PRO A 313 15.60 -17.72 15.56
N GLN A 314 15.84 -16.47 15.15
CA GLN A 314 16.69 -15.52 15.90
C GLN A 314 16.14 -15.20 17.29
N ALA A 315 14.83 -15.21 17.47
CA ALA A 315 14.22 -15.00 18.77
C ALA A 315 14.65 -16.03 19.82
N SER A 316 15.19 -17.17 19.39
CA SER A 316 15.75 -18.16 20.29
C SER A 316 16.94 -17.64 21.09
N LEU A 317 17.71 -16.65 20.55
CA LEU A 317 18.76 -15.99 21.33
C LEU A 317 18.25 -15.32 22.60
N TYR A 318 17.09 -14.70 22.53
CA TYR A 318 16.48 -14.02 23.67
C TYR A 318 15.72 -14.97 24.60
N SER A 319 15.35 -16.17 24.13
CA SER A 319 14.74 -17.20 24.96
C SER A 319 15.77 -17.90 25.84
N ILE A 320 17.06 -17.87 25.49
CA ILE A 320 18.14 -18.38 26.31
C ILE A 320 18.31 -17.48 27.54
N ARG A 321 17.85 -17.95 28.72
CA ARG A 321 17.87 -17.17 29.96
C ARG A 321 19.30 -16.97 30.49
N ASP A 322 20.14 -17.97 30.31
CA ASP A 322 21.55 -17.94 30.74
C ASP A 322 22.34 -17.02 29.82
N ARG A 323 22.95 -15.97 30.40
CA ARG A 323 23.73 -14.96 29.68
C ARG A 323 24.99 -15.58 29.02
N ASN A 324 25.67 -16.51 29.68
CA ASN A 324 26.86 -17.14 29.15
C ASN A 324 26.51 -18.08 27.98
N ARG A 325 25.44 -18.87 28.10
CA ARG A 325 24.93 -19.72 27.01
C ARG A 325 24.47 -18.87 25.83
N ARG A 326 23.85 -17.74 26.08
CA ARG A 326 23.47 -16.78 25.03
C ARG A 326 24.67 -16.24 24.27
N GLY A 327 25.76 -15.91 24.99
CA GLY A 327 27.03 -15.50 24.40
C GLY A 327 27.68 -16.59 23.54
N GLN A 328 27.70 -17.83 24.05
CA GLN A 328 28.21 -19.00 23.34
C GLN A 328 27.40 -19.30 22.06
N ALA A 329 26.06 -19.24 22.15
CA ALA A 329 25.18 -19.43 21.01
C ALA A 329 25.40 -18.35 19.92
N LYS A 330 25.60 -17.10 20.32
CA LYS A 330 25.91 -16.00 19.42
C LYS A 330 27.25 -16.18 18.72
N ALA A 331 28.26 -16.56 19.45
CA ALA A 331 29.60 -16.87 18.90
C ALA A 331 29.55 -18.08 17.95
N TRP A 332 28.85 -19.13 18.32
CA TRP A 332 28.67 -20.32 17.47
C TRP A 332 27.97 -19.97 16.15
N LEU A 333 26.91 -19.16 16.18
CA LEU A 333 26.22 -18.73 14.98
C LEU A 333 27.11 -17.93 14.04
N SER A 334 27.97 -17.05 14.55
CA SER A 334 28.89 -16.25 13.74
C SER A 334 29.91 -17.13 12.99
N ILE A 335 30.28 -18.27 13.55
CA ILE A 335 31.24 -19.24 12.94
C ILE A 335 30.55 -20.09 11.86
N GLN A 336 29.27 -20.42 12.06
CA GLN A 336 28.57 -21.35 11.18
C GLN A 336 28.04 -20.72 9.88
N SER A 337 28.14 -19.39 9.71
CA SER A 337 27.65 -18.67 8.53
C SER A 337 26.20 -19.01 8.14
N ARG A 338 25.40 -19.42 9.14
CA ARG A 338 24.00 -19.85 8.90
C ARG A 338 23.10 -18.68 8.63
N GLU A 339 22.18 -18.90 7.72
CA GLU A 339 21.13 -17.94 7.40
C GLU A 339 20.14 -17.83 8.58
N TYR A 340 19.92 -16.60 9.05
CA TYR A 340 18.94 -16.36 10.10
C TYR A 340 17.58 -16.08 9.50
N LEU A 341 16.56 -16.74 9.97
CA LEU A 341 15.25 -16.17 9.94
C LEU A 341 15.09 -15.31 11.20
N LEU A 342 15.03 -14.04 10.96
CA LEU A 342 14.79 -13.01 11.97
C LEU A 342 13.36 -13.08 12.46
N VAL A 343 12.96 -14.18 13.11
CA VAL A 343 11.62 -14.28 13.62
C VAL A 343 11.53 -15.13 14.85
N LYS A 344 10.71 -14.69 15.77
CA LYS A 344 10.38 -15.23 17.08
C LYS A 344 10.17 -16.75 17.06
N GLY A 345 10.29 -17.37 18.22
CA GLY A 345 10.15 -18.81 18.49
C GLY A 345 8.91 -19.51 17.95
N GLN A 346 8.07 -18.80 17.23
CA GLN A 346 6.87 -19.33 16.55
C GLN A 346 7.21 -20.22 15.37
N PHE A 347 8.42 -20.11 14.78
CA PHE A 347 8.89 -21.07 13.78
C PHE A 347 9.06 -22.49 14.34
N GLN A 348 9.10 -22.66 15.65
CA GLN A 348 8.96 -23.97 16.27
C GLN A 348 7.66 -24.67 15.86
N LYS A 349 6.58 -23.92 15.62
CA LYS A 349 5.31 -24.48 15.10
C LYS A 349 5.46 -25.12 13.72
N LEU A 350 6.47 -24.73 12.96
CA LEU A 350 6.85 -25.34 11.69
C LEU A 350 7.86 -26.48 11.85
N GLY A 351 8.16 -26.90 13.09
CA GLY A 351 9.06 -27.99 13.40
C GLY A 351 10.54 -27.63 13.32
N TYR A 352 10.91 -26.35 13.34
CA TYR A 352 12.30 -25.93 13.48
C TYR A 352 12.75 -26.03 14.93
N LYS A 353 13.99 -26.50 15.13
CA LYS A 353 14.61 -26.51 16.44
C LYS A 353 14.95 -25.11 16.89
N THR A 354 14.91 -24.87 18.19
CA THR A 354 15.43 -23.66 18.78
C THR A 354 16.95 -23.58 18.61
N LEU A 355 17.47 -22.35 18.67
CA LEU A 355 18.91 -22.16 18.66
C LEU A 355 19.57 -22.88 19.84
N GLU A 356 18.93 -22.94 20.99
CA GLU A 356 19.42 -23.63 22.18
C GLU A 356 19.55 -25.13 21.92
N GLU A 357 18.52 -25.79 21.38
CA GLU A 357 18.53 -27.20 20.99
C GLU A 357 19.62 -27.51 19.97
N VAL A 358 19.76 -26.66 18.94
CA VAL A 358 20.80 -26.84 17.91
C VAL A 358 22.20 -26.65 18.50
N CYS A 359 22.42 -25.67 19.38
CA CYS A 359 23.70 -25.47 20.04
C CYS A 359 24.06 -26.62 20.98
N GLU A 360 23.08 -27.19 21.70
CA GLU A 360 23.29 -28.36 22.54
C GLU A 360 23.70 -29.60 21.72
N GLU A 361 23.01 -29.87 20.63
CA GLU A 361 23.31 -30.97 19.72
C GLU A 361 24.69 -30.85 19.06
N CYS A 362 25.10 -29.64 18.72
CA CYS A 362 26.41 -29.40 18.11
C CYS A 362 27.56 -29.23 19.11
N GLY A 363 27.32 -29.44 20.41
CA GLY A 363 28.32 -29.24 21.43
C GLY A 363 28.79 -27.79 21.62
N GLY A 364 27.97 -26.81 21.11
CA GLY A 364 28.28 -25.39 21.17
C GLY A 364 28.18 -24.79 22.57
N PHE A 365 27.56 -25.47 23.52
CA PHE A 365 27.58 -25.09 24.93
C PHE A 365 28.63 -25.94 25.67
N VAL A 366 29.74 -25.34 26.00
CA VAL A 366 30.74 -25.96 26.87
C VAL A 366 30.18 -26.01 28.29
N ARG A 367 30.01 -27.20 28.86
CA ARG A 367 29.73 -27.32 30.29
C ARG A 367 30.98 -26.88 31.05
N ASN A 368 30.97 -25.66 31.54
CA ASN A 368 31.96 -25.22 32.51
C ASN A 368 31.53 -25.68 33.89
N ASP A 369 31.88 -26.95 34.24
CA ASP A 369 31.71 -27.44 35.59
C ASP A 369 32.71 -26.82 36.62
N ARG A 370 33.54 -25.90 36.15
CA ARG A 370 34.51 -25.15 36.97
C ARG A 370 34.72 -23.73 36.46
N ALA A 371 33.89 -22.83 36.81
CA ALA A 371 34.26 -21.39 36.76
C ALA A 371 33.44 -20.61 37.77
N GLU A 372 34.08 -20.12 38.78
CA GLU A 372 33.59 -18.93 39.46
C GLU A 372 33.52 -17.76 38.47
N PRO A 373 32.54 -16.92 38.58
CA PRO A 373 32.26 -15.89 37.54
C PRO A 373 33.30 -14.78 37.63
N SER A 374 34.31 -14.80 36.79
CA SER A 374 35.01 -13.59 36.41
C SER A 374 34.21 -12.94 35.27
N GLU A 375 33.26 -12.09 35.62
CA GLU A 375 32.30 -11.49 34.72
C GLU A 375 32.94 -10.64 33.60
N ASP A 376 34.17 -10.16 33.74
CA ASP A 376 34.75 -9.14 32.86
C ASP A 376 35.52 -9.71 31.64
N LYS A 377 36.21 -10.84 31.76
CA LYS A 377 37.02 -11.38 30.65
C LYS A 377 36.23 -11.98 29.49
N GLY A 378 35.10 -12.58 29.77
CA GLY A 378 34.24 -13.16 28.71
C GLY A 378 33.56 -12.08 27.84
N PHE A 379 33.30 -10.93 28.42
CA PHE A 379 32.69 -9.80 27.73
C PHE A 379 33.67 -9.10 26.80
N GLU A 380 34.91 -8.92 27.24
CA GLU A 380 35.99 -8.28 26.47
C GLU A 380 36.39 -9.12 25.23
N ILE A 381 36.41 -10.43 25.34
CA ILE A 381 36.68 -11.33 24.23
C ILE A 381 35.55 -11.31 23.20
N LEU A 382 34.31 -11.32 23.65
CA LEU A 382 33.12 -11.22 22.77
C LEU A 382 32.96 -9.85 22.11
N GLU A 383 33.28 -8.79 22.83
CA GLU A 383 33.26 -7.44 22.29
C GLU A 383 34.37 -7.23 21.24
N ASN A 384 35.54 -7.80 21.46
CA ASN A 384 36.66 -7.74 20.51
C ASN A 384 36.38 -8.59 19.26
N ILE A 385 35.85 -9.81 19.40
CA ILE A 385 35.44 -10.65 18.25
C ILE A 385 34.31 -9.96 17.48
N THR A 386 33.35 -9.33 18.16
CA THR A 386 32.27 -8.60 17.51
C THR A 386 32.79 -7.34 16.81
N ARG A 387 33.74 -6.61 17.39
CA ARG A 387 34.39 -5.45 16.77
C ARG A 387 35.21 -5.83 15.54
N GLU A 388 35.96 -6.92 15.58
CA GLU A 388 36.76 -7.38 14.43
C GLU A 388 35.86 -7.84 13.27
N LEU A 389 34.78 -8.56 13.55
CA LEU A 389 33.80 -8.96 12.55
C LEU A 389 33.05 -7.77 11.95
N TYR A 390 32.71 -6.75 12.75
CA TYR A 390 32.06 -5.54 12.24
C TYR A 390 33.03 -4.61 11.51
N SER A 391 34.31 -4.54 11.89
CA SER A 391 35.30 -3.73 11.16
C SER A 391 35.61 -4.31 9.78
N GLY A 392 35.67 -5.64 9.64
CA GLY A 392 35.80 -6.31 8.35
C GLY A 392 34.59 -6.06 7.41
N PHE A 393 33.41 -5.90 7.97
CA PHE A 393 32.19 -5.61 7.19
C PHE A 393 32.10 -4.17 6.68
N PHE A 394 32.73 -3.22 7.37
CA PHE A 394 32.77 -1.82 6.96
C PHE A 394 33.89 -1.51 5.95
N ALA A 395 34.93 -2.32 5.89
CA ALA A 395 36.03 -2.15 4.93
C ALA A 395 35.67 -2.57 3.49
N CYS A 396 34.70 -3.49 3.30
CA CYS A 396 34.25 -3.94 1.98
C CYS A 396 33.24 -3.06 1.27
N ASN A 397 32.80 -1.95 1.85
CA ASN A 397 31.81 -1.06 1.25
C ASN A 397 32.36 0.35 0.89
N GLN A 398 33.68 0.48 0.73
CA GLN A 398 34.35 1.74 0.28
C GLN A 398 35.22 1.55 -0.97
N GLU A 399 34.96 0.52 -1.79
CA GLU A 399 35.50 0.45 -3.16
C GLU A 399 34.37 0.37 -4.16
#